data_aa696e2cb5cb20bdbd71a24b3c77ad0a
#
_entry.id   aa696e2cb5cb20bdbd71a24b3c77ad0a
#
_cell.length_a   1.000
_cell.length_b   1.000
_cell.length_c   1.000
_cell.angle_alpha   90.00
_cell.angle_beta   90.00
_cell.angle_gamma   90.00
#
_symmetry.space_group_name_H-M   'P 1'
#
loop_
_entity.id
_entity.type
_entity.pdbx_description
1 polymer ?
#
loop_
_entity_poly.entity_id
_entity_poly.type
_entity_poly.pdbx_seq_one_letter_code
_entity_poly.pdbx_strand_id
1 'polypeptide(L)'
;MRSCNALTDIIQCLSIIILAFFFAAFIFKDLNITYDWNIPIIDIIGFIITICLALYIAHVVERGREKHKADTEILIDIVRSLTKECELVSYRIYENNLGYIQASALSKRITTQISNLKGILQRLSVESEGINNTLNSISHSNRMLPKLLTEIVYQENDPNNYLEVEDDLITKIAPARVGRIQKALDNLRGKLYALRIEINLIQE
;
A
#
# COMPACT_ATOMS: atom_id res chain seq x y z
N MET A 1 21.02 -10.27 2.11
CA MET A 1 20.96 -11.55 2.84
C MET A 1 19.75 -12.46 2.48
N ARG A 2 18.90 -12.13 1.48
CA ARG A 2 17.70 -12.92 1.11
C ARG A 2 17.87 -13.88 -0.07
N SER A 3 19.02 -13.92 -0.74
CA SER A 3 19.23 -14.84 -1.88
C SER A 3 19.60 -16.27 -1.47
N CYS A 4 20.03 -16.48 -0.22
CA CYS A 4 20.40 -17.80 0.28
C CYS A 4 19.20 -18.74 0.49
N ASN A 5 18.02 -18.19 0.83
CA ASN A 5 16.84 -19.02 1.10
C ASN A 5 16.26 -19.67 -0.16
N ALA A 6 16.31 -18.97 -1.31
CA ALA A 6 15.76 -19.51 -2.55
C ALA A 6 16.53 -20.75 -3.07
N LEU A 7 17.85 -20.75 -2.91
CA LEU A 7 18.67 -21.90 -3.29
C LEU A 7 18.40 -23.10 -2.36
N THR A 8 18.24 -22.82 -1.07
CA THR A 8 17.91 -23.82 -0.06
C THR A 8 16.53 -24.46 -0.32
N ASP A 9 15.54 -23.64 -0.66
CA ASP A 9 14.17 -24.11 -0.96
C ASP A 9 14.14 -24.97 -2.24
N ILE A 10 14.89 -24.58 -3.29
CA ILE A 10 15.03 -25.38 -4.52
C ILE A 10 15.72 -26.72 -4.22
N ILE A 11 16.78 -26.72 -3.40
CA ILE A 11 17.49 -27.95 -3.00
C ILE A 11 16.57 -28.85 -2.17
N GLN A 12 15.76 -28.32 -1.28
CA GLN A 12 14.78 -29.08 -0.51
C GLN A 12 13.69 -29.69 -1.42
N CYS A 13 13.14 -28.94 -2.34
CA CYS A 13 12.17 -29.47 -3.31
C CYS A 13 12.78 -30.57 -4.17
N LEU A 14 13.99 -30.39 -4.67
CA LEU A 14 14.70 -31.42 -5.44
C LEU A 14 14.96 -32.69 -4.61
N SER A 15 15.35 -32.55 -3.35
CA SER A 15 15.56 -33.69 -2.46
C SER A 15 14.26 -34.46 -2.18
N ILE A 16 13.12 -33.78 -2.01
CA ILE A 16 11.81 -34.41 -1.81
C ILE A 16 11.39 -35.19 -3.07
N ILE A 17 11.60 -34.64 -4.26
CA ILE A 17 11.27 -35.27 -5.53
C ILE A 17 12.11 -36.53 -5.72
N ILE A 18 13.42 -36.45 -5.45
CA ILE A 18 14.33 -37.60 -5.53
C ILE A 18 13.90 -38.68 -4.54
N LEU A 19 13.56 -38.32 -3.31
CA LEU A 19 13.12 -39.26 -2.27
C LEU A 19 11.79 -39.90 -2.63
N ALA A 20 10.84 -39.17 -3.20
CA ALA A 20 9.57 -39.68 -3.69
C ALA A 20 9.77 -40.70 -4.85
N PHE A 21 10.73 -40.39 -5.74
CA PHE A 21 11.08 -41.28 -6.85
C PHE A 21 11.70 -42.59 -6.34
N PHE A 22 12.63 -42.55 -5.38
CA PHE A 22 13.20 -43.74 -4.76
C PHE A 22 12.15 -44.56 -4.01
N PHE A 23 11.23 -43.92 -3.32
CA PHE A 23 10.14 -44.56 -2.60
C PHE A 23 9.17 -45.26 -3.56
N ALA A 24 8.80 -44.61 -4.64
CA ALA A 24 8.00 -45.20 -5.70
C ALA A 24 8.71 -46.42 -6.32
N ALA A 25 10.00 -46.29 -6.67
CA ALA A 25 10.78 -47.38 -7.22
C ALA A 25 10.90 -48.59 -6.25
N PHE A 26 11.00 -48.32 -4.93
CA PHE A 26 11.02 -49.35 -3.89
C PHE A 26 9.67 -50.11 -3.82
N ILE A 27 8.54 -49.40 -3.82
CA ILE A 27 7.19 -50.01 -3.82
C ILE A 27 6.96 -50.84 -5.07
N PHE A 28 7.37 -50.36 -6.24
CA PHE A 28 7.22 -51.12 -7.49
C PHE A 28 8.06 -52.39 -7.51
N LYS A 29 9.22 -52.37 -6.87
CA LYS A 29 10.06 -53.56 -6.74
C LYS A 29 9.42 -54.64 -5.87
N ASP A 30 8.74 -54.29 -4.78
CA ASP A 30 8.07 -55.23 -3.88
C ASP A 30 6.77 -55.82 -4.46
N LEU A 31 6.13 -55.14 -5.39
CA LEU A 31 4.89 -55.57 -6.02
C LEU A 31 5.07 -56.62 -7.16
N ASN A 32 6.32 -57.03 -7.44
CA ASN A 32 6.64 -58.06 -8.48
C ASN A 32 5.99 -57.77 -9.85
N ILE A 33 5.75 -56.50 -10.15
CA ILE A 33 5.24 -56.08 -11.45
C ILE A 33 6.42 -56.17 -12.41
N THR A 34 6.41 -57.12 -13.31
CA THR A 34 7.31 -57.22 -14.46
C THR A 34 7.03 -56.02 -15.37
N TYR A 35 7.66 -54.91 -15.05
CA TYR A 35 7.62 -53.72 -15.89
C TYR A 35 8.67 -53.90 -16.98
N ASP A 36 8.21 -53.87 -18.23
CA ASP A 36 9.10 -53.79 -19.36
C ASP A 36 9.79 -52.41 -19.34
N TRP A 37 11.03 -52.36 -18.83
CA TRP A 37 11.81 -51.14 -18.61
C TRP A 37 12.30 -50.49 -19.91
N ASN A 38 11.50 -50.55 -20.95
CA ASN A 38 11.78 -49.88 -22.23
C ASN A 38 11.29 -48.43 -22.25
N ILE A 39 11.23 -47.78 -21.05
CA ILE A 39 10.97 -46.31 -20.98
C ILE A 39 12.26 -45.66 -21.49
N PRO A 40 12.22 -44.90 -22.59
CA PRO A 40 13.39 -44.19 -23.07
C PRO A 40 13.89 -43.25 -21.98
N ILE A 41 15.18 -43.25 -21.67
CA ILE A 41 15.81 -42.33 -20.68
C ILE A 41 15.42 -40.87 -20.95
N ILE A 42 15.20 -40.52 -22.23
CA ILE A 42 14.74 -39.22 -22.69
C ILE A 42 13.40 -38.81 -22.07
N ASP A 43 12.44 -39.77 -21.91
CA ASP A 43 11.13 -39.45 -21.32
C ASP A 43 11.24 -39.18 -19.83
N ILE A 44 12.12 -39.88 -19.11
CA ILE A 44 12.39 -39.62 -17.69
C ILE A 44 13.03 -38.23 -17.50
N ILE A 45 14.01 -37.91 -18.33
CA ILE A 45 14.67 -36.59 -18.31
C ILE A 45 13.65 -35.49 -18.65
N GLY A 46 12.83 -35.71 -19.69
CA GLY A 46 11.76 -34.76 -20.06
C GLY A 46 10.75 -34.52 -18.93
N PHE A 47 10.35 -35.59 -18.22
CA PHE A 47 9.45 -35.50 -17.09
C PHE A 47 10.06 -34.68 -15.92
N ILE A 48 11.33 -34.95 -15.58
CA ILE A 48 12.05 -34.20 -14.53
C ILE A 48 12.17 -32.72 -14.90
N ILE A 49 12.54 -32.41 -16.13
CA ILE A 49 12.64 -31.03 -16.62
C ILE A 49 11.28 -30.34 -16.52
N THR A 50 10.19 -31.00 -16.90
CA THR A 50 8.83 -30.44 -16.83
C THR A 50 8.41 -30.16 -15.40
N ILE A 51 8.70 -31.05 -14.45
CA ILE A 51 8.42 -30.83 -13.04
C ILE A 51 9.25 -29.63 -12.50
N CYS A 52 10.55 -29.60 -12.79
CA CYS A 52 11.41 -28.50 -12.36
C CYS A 52 10.93 -27.15 -12.92
N LEU A 53 10.52 -27.12 -14.19
CA LEU A 53 9.99 -25.92 -14.81
C LEU A 53 8.67 -25.49 -14.18
N ALA A 54 7.76 -26.42 -13.93
CA ALA A 54 6.48 -26.13 -13.28
C ALA A 54 6.67 -25.58 -11.86
N LEU A 55 7.58 -26.17 -11.08
CA LEU A 55 7.92 -25.67 -9.74
C LEU A 55 8.59 -24.29 -9.78
N TYR A 56 9.48 -24.06 -10.76
CA TYR A 56 10.11 -22.76 -10.94
C TYR A 56 9.08 -21.68 -11.30
N ILE A 57 8.17 -21.97 -12.23
CA ILE A 57 7.10 -21.02 -12.61
C ILE A 57 6.19 -20.75 -11.41
N ALA A 58 5.75 -21.79 -10.69
CA ALA A 58 4.93 -21.64 -9.50
C ALA A 58 5.62 -20.73 -8.46
N HIS A 59 6.89 -20.97 -8.19
CA HIS A 59 7.66 -20.18 -7.22
C HIS A 59 7.84 -18.72 -7.66
N VAL A 60 8.11 -18.47 -8.94
CA VAL A 60 8.24 -17.10 -9.48
C VAL A 60 6.92 -16.35 -9.41
N VAL A 61 5.81 -17.01 -9.76
CA VAL A 61 4.47 -16.42 -9.70
C VAL A 61 4.07 -16.13 -8.24
N GLU A 62 4.31 -17.07 -7.32
CA GLU A 62 3.99 -16.89 -5.90
C GLU A 62 4.77 -15.75 -5.28
N ARG A 63 6.08 -15.65 -5.54
CA ARG A 63 6.90 -14.50 -5.11
C ARG A 63 6.41 -13.17 -5.69
N GLY A 64 5.98 -13.16 -6.93
CA GLY A 64 5.38 -11.97 -7.55
C GLY A 64 4.13 -11.53 -6.81
N ARG A 65 3.25 -12.48 -6.49
CA ARG A 65 2.00 -12.23 -5.76
C ARG A 65 2.24 -11.77 -4.32
N GLU A 66 3.17 -12.38 -3.59
CA GLU A 66 3.53 -11.98 -2.22
C GLU A 66 4.09 -10.56 -2.18
N LYS A 67 5.00 -10.23 -3.12
CA LYS A 67 5.55 -8.89 -3.22
C LYS A 67 4.45 -7.87 -3.52
N HIS A 68 3.57 -8.17 -4.45
CA HIS A 68 2.47 -7.28 -4.81
C HIS A 68 1.49 -7.08 -3.65
N LYS A 69 1.18 -8.13 -2.89
CA LYS A 69 0.39 -8.03 -1.64
C LYS A 69 1.05 -7.11 -0.61
N ALA A 70 2.33 -7.32 -0.33
CA ALA A 70 3.06 -6.51 0.65
C ALA A 70 3.08 -5.02 0.26
N ASP A 71 3.31 -4.73 -1.02
CA ASP A 71 3.31 -3.37 -1.54
C ASP A 71 1.93 -2.71 -1.42
N THR A 72 0.86 -3.47 -1.68
CA THR A 72 -0.52 -2.97 -1.56
C THR A 72 -0.91 -2.75 -0.09
N GLU A 73 -0.50 -3.62 0.83
CA GLU A 73 -0.72 -3.43 2.27
C GLU A 73 -0.06 -2.13 2.76
N ILE A 74 1.17 -1.84 2.33
CA ILE A 74 1.85 -0.58 2.64
C ILE A 74 1.04 0.63 2.15
N LEU A 75 0.51 0.58 0.92
CA LEU A 75 -0.31 1.65 0.37
C LEU A 75 -1.60 1.86 1.18
N ILE A 76 -2.29 0.79 1.53
CA ILE A 76 -3.51 0.83 2.35
C ILE A 76 -3.21 1.42 3.73
N ASP A 77 -2.09 1.08 4.35
CA ASP A 77 -1.71 1.61 5.65
C ASP A 77 -1.37 3.11 5.59
N ILE A 78 -0.74 3.58 4.53
CA ILE A 78 -0.51 5.01 4.32
C ILE A 78 -1.84 5.75 4.15
N VAL A 79 -2.76 5.22 3.35
CA VAL A 79 -4.10 5.81 3.16
C VAL A 79 -4.87 5.85 4.49
N ARG A 80 -4.81 4.77 5.28
CA ARG A 80 -5.43 4.70 6.60
C ARG A 80 -4.82 5.72 7.57
N SER A 81 -3.50 5.88 7.56
CA SER A 81 -2.79 6.87 8.37
C SER A 81 -3.21 8.29 7.99
N LEU A 82 -3.27 8.61 6.70
CA LEU A 82 -3.74 9.90 6.20
C LEU A 82 -5.19 10.20 6.63
N THR A 83 -6.07 9.22 6.56
CA THR A 83 -7.46 9.37 6.99
C THR A 83 -7.54 9.71 8.47
N LYS A 84 -6.77 9.02 9.32
CA LYS A 84 -6.69 9.31 10.78
C LYS A 84 -6.14 10.70 11.06
N GLU A 85 -5.13 11.17 10.31
CA GLU A 85 -4.61 12.53 10.46
C GLU A 85 -5.68 13.59 10.13
N CYS A 86 -6.45 13.37 9.06
CA CYS A 86 -7.57 14.25 8.71
C CYS A 86 -8.65 14.27 9.82
N GLU A 87 -8.96 13.11 10.41
CA GLU A 87 -9.89 13.00 11.53
C GLU A 87 -9.39 13.73 12.77
N LEU A 88 -8.11 13.58 13.08
CA LEU A 88 -7.49 14.25 14.22
C LEU A 88 -7.54 15.77 14.07
N VAL A 89 -7.26 16.32 12.89
CA VAL A 89 -7.38 17.77 12.63
C VAL A 89 -8.82 18.22 12.80
N SER A 90 -9.77 17.49 12.21
CA SER A 90 -11.20 17.78 12.31
C SER A 90 -11.67 17.82 13.78
N TYR A 91 -11.30 16.81 14.55
CA TYR A 91 -11.65 16.68 15.97
C TYR A 91 -11.08 17.85 16.81
N ARG A 92 -9.79 18.17 16.63
CA ARG A 92 -9.14 19.23 17.39
C ARG A 92 -9.69 20.64 17.08
N ILE A 93 -10.08 20.88 15.83
CA ILE A 93 -10.76 22.11 15.43
C ILE A 93 -12.14 22.21 16.11
N TYR A 94 -12.87 21.11 16.14
CA TYR A 94 -14.19 21.05 16.77
C TYR A 94 -14.11 21.33 18.27
N GLU A 95 -13.08 20.83 18.95
CA GLU A 95 -12.85 21.05 20.39
C GLU A 95 -12.18 22.37 20.73
N ASN A 96 -11.88 23.22 19.74
CA ASN A 96 -11.08 24.44 19.92
C ASN A 96 -9.75 24.21 20.64
N ASN A 97 -9.13 23.04 20.43
CA ASN A 97 -7.89 22.59 21.07
C ASN A 97 -6.80 22.31 20.03
N LEU A 98 -6.66 23.17 19.03
CA LEU A 98 -5.64 23.08 18.01
C LEU A 98 -4.59 24.18 18.22
N GLY A 99 -3.39 23.78 18.66
CA GLY A 99 -2.23 24.70 18.70
C GLY A 99 -1.76 25.05 17.28
N TYR A 100 -1.25 26.26 17.10
CA TYR A 100 -0.77 26.73 15.79
C TYR A 100 0.40 25.91 15.25
N ILE A 101 1.40 25.60 16.09
CA ILE A 101 2.52 24.72 15.72
C ILE A 101 2.00 23.35 15.36
N GLN A 102 1.03 22.81 16.09
CA GLN A 102 0.41 21.53 15.80
C GLN A 102 -0.34 21.54 14.46
N ALA A 103 -1.10 22.61 14.16
CA ALA A 103 -1.79 22.78 12.89
C ALA A 103 -0.81 22.78 11.71
N SER A 104 0.31 23.51 11.87
CA SER A 104 1.38 23.56 10.89
C SER A 104 2.04 22.19 10.69
N ALA A 105 2.38 21.49 11.79
CA ALA A 105 3.00 20.16 11.74
C ALA A 105 2.08 19.11 11.09
N LEU A 106 0.80 19.09 11.46
CA LEU A 106 -0.19 18.17 10.89
C LEU A 106 -0.41 18.44 9.38
N SER A 107 -0.54 19.71 9.01
CA SER A 107 -0.68 20.11 7.61
C SER A 107 0.53 19.68 6.77
N LYS A 108 1.76 19.90 7.26
CA LYS A 108 2.99 19.46 6.61
C LYS A 108 3.05 17.93 6.51
N ARG A 109 2.66 17.23 7.57
CA ARG A 109 2.65 15.76 7.60
C ARG A 109 1.69 15.17 6.58
N ILE A 110 0.45 15.70 6.50
CA ILE A 110 -0.54 15.29 5.48
C ILE A 110 0.03 15.51 4.08
N THR A 111 0.61 16.68 3.80
CA THR A 111 1.19 17.00 2.50
C THR A 111 2.34 16.06 2.14
N THR A 112 3.23 15.77 3.09
CA THR A 112 4.37 14.86 2.89
C THR A 112 3.89 13.44 2.66
N GLN A 113 2.90 12.95 3.40
CA GLN A 113 2.35 11.61 3.20
C GLN A 113 1.66 11.46 1.84
N ILE A 114 0.94 12.48 1.36
CA ILE A 114 0.36 12.49 0.00
C ILE A 114 1.47 12.41 -1.06
N SER A 115 2.57 13.15 -0.88
CA SER A 115 3.71 13.10 -1.79
C SER A 115 4.38 11.72 -1.78
N ASN A 116 4.56 11.12 -0.61
CA ASN A 116 5.11 9.77 -0.47
C ASN A 116 4.21 8.72 -1.11
N LEU A 117 2.89 8.80 -0.90
CA LEU A 117 1.91 7.93 -1.52
C LEU A 117 2.02 7.97 -3.05
N LYS A 118 2.11 9.18 -3.61
CA LYS A 118 2.32 9.36 -5.05
C LYS A 118 3.63 8.73 -5.52
N GLY A 119 4.73 8.94 -4.80
CA GLY A 119 6.04 8.37 -5.14
C GLY A 119 6.07 6.84 -5.06
N ILE A 120 5.36 6.24 -4.11
CA ILE A 120 5.25 4.77 -4.00
C ILE A 120 4.42 4.21 -5.15
N LEU A 121 3.27 4.78 -5.46
CA LEU A 121 2.42 4.34 -6.57
C LEU A 121 3.14 4.40 -7.92
N GLN A 122 3.92 5.46 -8.15
CA GLN A 122 4.76 5.56 -9.35
C GLN A 122 5.84 4.46 -9.41
N ARG A 123 6.47 4.12 -8.29
CA ARG A 123 7.49 3.04 -8.24
C ARG A 123 6.91 1.65 -8.46
N LEU A 124 5.68 1.44 -8.03
CA LEU A 124 4.99 0.15 -8.17
C LEU A 124 4.44 -0.06 -9.57
N SER A 125 4.59 0.92 -10.47
CA SER A 125 4.04 0.90 -11.83
C SER A 125 2.54 0.57 -11.84
N VAL A 126 1.83 0.95 -10.78
CA VAL A 126 0.37 0.83 -10.69
C VAL A 126 -0.23 1.99 -11.50
N GLU A 127 -0.05 1.93 -12.81
CA GLU A 127 -0.57 2.92 -13.74
C GLU A 127 -2.00 2.57 -14.15
N SER A 128 -2.94 2.68 -13.21
CA SER A 128 -4.36 2.78 -13.55
C SER A 128 -4.70 4.25 -13.74
N GLU A 129 -5.36 4.58 -14.85
CA GLU A 129 -5.85 5.94 -15.11
C GLU A 129 -6.75 6.43 -13.95
N GLY A 130 -7.57 5.56 -13.37
CA GLY A 130 -8.38 5.85 -12.19
C GLY A 130 -7.54 6.31 -11.00
N ILE A 131 -6.51 5.54 -10.64
CA ILE A 131 -5.61 5.87 -9.51
C ILE A 131 -4.92 7.21 -9.73
N ASN A 132 -4.40 7.46 -10.93
CA ASN A 132 -3.73 8.73 -11.24
C ASN A 132 -4.70 9.92 -11.14
N ASN A 133 -5.92 9.77 -11.63
CA ASN A 133 -6.96 10.79 -11.53
C ASN A 133 -7.35 11.05 -10.07
N THR A 134 -7.52 10.00 -9.29
CA THR A 134 -7.84 10.10 -7.85
C THR A 134 -6.70 10.74 -7.07
N LEU A 135 -5.44 10.40 -7.34
CA LEU A 135 -4.26 11.04 -6.73
C LEU A 135 -4.13 12.53 -7.05
N ASN A 136 -4.33 12.89 -8.32
CA ASN A 136 -4.32 14.29 -8.73
C ASN A 136 -5.43 15.06 -8.03
N SER A 137 -6.59 14.45 -7.88
CA SER A 137 -7.75 14.99 -7.16
C SER A 137 -7.49 15.15 -5.66
N ILE A 138 -6.78 14.19 -5.01
CA ILE A 138 -6.29 14.27 -3.63
C ILE A 138 -5.31 15.44 -3.48
N SER A 139 -4.32 15.54 -4.36
CA SER A 139 -3.32 16.60 -4.35
C SER A 139 -3.96 17.98 -4.50
N HIS A 140 -4.94 18.10 -5.40
CA HIS A 140 -5.70 19.33 -5.58
C HIS A 140 -6.50 19.71 -4.33
N SER A 141 -7.19 18.75 -3.71
CA SER A 141 -7.97 18.97 -2.49
C SER A 141 -7.11 19.39 -1.31
N ASN A 142 -5.89 18.87 -1.19
CA ASN A 142 -4.95 19.22 -0.14
C ASN A 142 -4.36 20.64 -0.33
N ARG A 143 -4.41 21.22 -1.53
CA ARG A 143 -3.71 22.47 -1.85
C ARG A 143 -4.13 23.66 -0.98
N MET A 144 -5.40 23.73 -0.60
CA MET A 144 -5.94 24.81 0.21
C MET A 144 -5.82 24.58 1.71
N LEU A 145 -5.71 23.31 2.14
CA LEU A 145 -5.71 22.94 3.55
C LEU A 145 -4.58 23.61 4.36
N PRO A 146 -3.32 23.64 3.89
CA PRO A 146 -2.24 24.34 4.58
C PRO A 146 -2.56 25.79 4.84
N LYS A 147 -3.02 26.51 3.85
CA LYS A 147 -3.39 27.94 4.00
C LYS A 147 -4.52 28.12 4.99
N LEU A 148 -5.56 27.31 4.90
CA LEU A 148 -6.69 27.39 5.82
C LEU A 148 -6.30 27.12 7.28
N LEU A 149 -5.29 26.29 7.52
CA LEU A 149 -4.83 25.90 8.86
C LEU A 149 -3.78 26.86 9.45
N THR A 150 -2.97 27.54 8.61
CA THR A 150 -1.77 28.23 9.08
C THR A 150 -1.65 29.71 8.66
N GLU A 151 -2.50 30.19 7.75
CA GLU A 151 -2.45 31.60 7.37
C GLU A 151 -3.11 32.47 8.44
N ILE A 152 -2.32 33.29 9.11
CA ILE A 152 -2.82 34.21 10.12
C ILE A 152 -3.49 35.41 9.41
N VAL A 153 -4.73 35.63 9.75
CA VAL A 153 -5.54 36.75 9.24
C VAL A 153 -6.29 37.37 10.42
N TYR A 154 -6.14 38.64 10.61
CA TYR A 154 -6.85 39.34 11.68
C TYR A 154 -8.30 39.61 11.30
N GLN A 155 -9.18 39.57 12.30
CA GLN A 155 -10.63 39.76 12.12
C GLN A 155 -10.98 41.11 11.45
N GLU A 156 -10.21 42.12 11.72
CA GLU A 156 -10.38 43.48 11.15
C GLU A 156 -10.16 43.46 9.62
N ASN A 157 -9.27 42.59 9.13
CA ASN A 157 -8.92 42.51 7.71
C ASN A 157 -9.88 41.64 6.91
N ASP A 158 -10.34 40.54 7.52
CA ASP A 158 -11.30 39.62 6.87
C ASP A 158 -12.17 38.91 7.92
N PRO A 159 -13.37 39.45 8.21
CA PRO A 159 -14.25 38.91 9.25
C PRO A 159 -14.77 37.51 8.95
N ASN A 160 -14.66 37.05 7.70
CA ASN A 160 -15.09 35.69 7.27
C ASN A 160 -13.96 34.70 7.17
N ASN A 161 -12.70 35.13 7.39
CA ASN A 161 -11.53 34.28 7.20
C ASN A 161 -10.45 34.43 8.26
N TYR A 162 -10.75 35.13 9.34
CA TYR A 162 -9.74 35.35 10.37
C TYR A 162 -9.30 34.07 11.07
N LEU A 163 -8.03 34.04 11.47
CA LEU A 163 -7.39 33.11 12.37
C LEU A 163 -6.38 33.89 13.19
N GLU A 164 -6.62 34.00 14.47
CA GLU A 164 -5.77 34.70 15.42
C GLU A 164 -5.04 33.71 16.30
N VAL A 165 -3.77 33.96 16.54
CA VAL A 165 -2.89 33.10 17.33
C VAL A 165 -2.30 33.93 18.46
N GLU A 166 -2.35 33.40 19.67
CA GLU A 166 -1.75 33.97 20.86
C GLU A 166 -1.09 32.84 21.65
N ASP A 167 0.16 33.02 22.06
CA ASP A 167 0.94 32.02 22.80
C ASP A 167 0.89 30.61 22.18
N ASP A 168 1.04 30.51 20.87
CA ASP A 168 0.95 29.25 20.08
C ASP A 168 -0.44 28.60 20.07
N LEU A 169 -1.45 29.23 20.64
CA LEU A 169 -2.83 28.73 20.57
C LEU A 169 -3.60 29.50 19.50
N ILE A 170 -4.43 28.81 18.78
CA ILE A 170 -5.43 29.43 17.92
C ILE A 170 -6.55 29.92 18.83
N THR A 171 -6.55 31.22 19.12
CA THR A 171 -7.49 31.83 20.07
C THR A 171 -8.83 32.15 19.43
N LYS A 172 -8.82 32.51 18.15
CA LYS A 172 -10.05 32.80 17.42
C LYS A 172 -9.94 32.31 15.97
N ILE A 173 -11.01 31.69 15.48
CA ILE A 173 -11.15 31.27 14.10
C ILE A 173 -12.54 31.60 13.58
N ALA A 174 -12.62 32.17 12.38
CA ALA A 174 -13.91 32.47 11.77
C ALA A 174 -14.75 31.21 11.53
N PRO A 175 -16.04 31.17 11.91
CA PRO A 175 -16.92 30.02 11.66
C PRO A 175 -16.96 29.61 10.19
N ALA A 176 -16.95 30.59 9.28
CA ALA A 176 -16.88 30.31 7.84
C ALA A 176 -15.57 29.65 7.42
N ARG A 177 -14.45 29.96 8.10
CA ARG A 177 -13.15 29.30 7.88
C ARG A 177 -13.16 27.88 8.42
N VAL A 178 -13.72 27.65 9.61
CA VAL A 178 -13.94 26.31 10.17
C VAL A 178 -14.73 25.44 9.18
N GLY A 179 -15.83 25.95 8.66
CA GLY A 179 -16.64 25.24 7.67
C GLY A 179 -15.85 24.90 6.39
N ARG A 180 -14.98 25.80 5.92
CA ARG A 180 -14.09 25.52 4.77
C ARG A 180 -13.05 24.45 5.07
N ILE A 181 -12.47 24.45 6.26
CA ILE A 181 -11.52 23.44 6.69
C ILE A 181 -12.22 22.06 6.76
N GLN A 182 -13.38 21.99 7.41
CA GLN A 182 -14.14 20.74 7.50
C GLN A 182 -14.49 20.22 6.12
N LYS A 183 -15.00 21.06 5.24
CA LYS A 183 -15.30 20.66 3.85
C LYS A 183 -14.07 20.16 3.09
N ALA A 184 -12.90 20.80 3.30
CA ALA A 184 -11.65 20.36 2.66
C ALA A 184 -11.20 18.99 3.21
N LEU A 185 -11.30 18.76 4.51
CA LEU A 185 -10.97 17.48 5.15
C LEU A 185 -11.92 16.37 4.72
N ASP A 186 -13.23 16.62 4.69
CA ASP A 186 -14.22 15.62 4.26
C ASP A 186 -14.04 15.25 2.79
N ASN A 187 -13.75 16.22 1.93
CA ASN A 187 -13.46 15.98 0.53
C ASN A 187 -12.17 15.16 0.36
N LEU A 188 -11.13 15.46 1.14
CA LEU A 188 -9.88 14.70 1.14
C LEU A 188 -10.10 13.26 1.61
N ARG A 189 -10.85 13.07 2.71
CA ARG A 189 -11.22 11.74 3.23
C ARG A 189 -12.02 10.91 2.23
N GLY A 190 -13.02 11.51 1.57
CA GLY A 190 -13.80 10.84 0.54
C GLY A 190 -12.93 10.33 -0.62
N LYS A 191 -11.96 11.13 -1.05
CA LYS A 191 -11.01 10.75 -2.11
C LYS A 191 -10.01 9.68 -1.66
N LEU A 192 -9.53 9.74 -0.42
CA LEU A 192 -8.69 8.71 0.17
C LEU A 192 -9.43 7.37 0.27
N TYR A 193 -10.72 7.42 0.60
CA TYR A 193 -11.56 6.22 0.61
C TYR A 193 -11.73 5.63 -0.80
N ALA A 194 -12.00 6.47 -1.81
CA ALA A 194 -12.07 6.05 -3.21
C ALA A 194 -10.76 5.41 -3.67
N LEU A 195 -9.62 6.04 -3.36
CA LEU A 195 -8.30 5.48 -3.67
C LEU A 195 -8.09 4.11 -3.03
N ARG A 196 -8.51 3.92 -1.78
CA ARG A 196 -8.42 2.64 -1.10
C ARG A 196 -9.22 1.54 -1.82
N ILE A 197 -10.41 1.86 -2.32
CA ILE A 197 -11.21 0.92 -3.10
C ILE A 197 -10.48 0.56 -4.40
N GLU A 198 -9.95 1.54 -5.12
CA GLU A 198 -9.22 1.31 -6.37
C GLU A 198 -7.97 0.44 -6.14
N ILE A 199 -7.23 0.67 -5.05
CA ILE A 199 -6.08 -0.14 -4.67
C ILE A 199 -6.49 -1.59 -4.37
N ASN A 200 -7.61 -1.82 -3.68
CA ASN A 200 -8.11 -3.17 -3.39
C ASN A 200 -8.55 -3.92 -4.65
N LEU A 201 -9.13 -3.24 -5.64
CA LEU A 201 -9.56 -3.84 -6.91
C LEU A 201 -8.40 -4.34 -7.77
N ILE A 202 -7.17 -3.88 -7.52
CA ILE A 202 -5.97 -4.36 -8.22
C ILE A 202 -5.48 -5.69 -7.63
N GLN A 203 -5.93 -6.06 -6.42
CA GLN A 203 -5.55 -7.32 -5.77
C GLN A 203 -6.34 -8.53 -6.26
N GLU A 204 -7.49 -8.32 -6.89
CA GLU A 204 -8.32 -9.37 -7.47
C GLU A 204 -7.89 -9.70 -8.90
#